data_974dbded5d98b3992903ace58650614a
#
_entry.id   974dbded5d98b3992903ace58650614a
#
_cell.length_a   1.000
_cell.length_b   1.000
_cell.length_c   1.000
_cell.angle_alpha   90.00
_cell.angle_beta   90.00
_cell.angle_gamma   90.00
#
_symmetry.space_group_name_H-M   'P 1'
#
loop_
_entity.id
_entity.type
_entity.pdbx_description
1 polymer ?
#
loop_
_entity_poly.entity_id
_entity_poly.type
_entity_poly.pdbx_seq_one_letter_code
_entity_poly.pdbx_strand_id
1 'polypeptide(L)'
;MKVNSGKSASLARRSVRLAAYALVIVVVLFVSGVQHAHIAPSRQKIKLNSGRLNRDAKKSMRAGRYQEALGTYRTLLEADSADIQARLGASFAHFKMAEYVNCFEQAMEVLKADPNNARAHALTGLSLLRSGALGGAVLELQRAINLDGKEALAYGGAAEIDYYEGRPKEARVKSYYAHHLDPDEPDYLITYARASSRVEDFKEAADAYQLYLEVAPITDVEPRDRVRGLVQFYRQLAGLQVHQVSGQSVTEVPFHLGIDRRPYVRVKLNGRDALFVIDTGSGFTVISKDAAKRFGVSEIAKGGKSQGFGGDGKFPIVYGLIKSLQIGDARIRMVPCFVRPFHGDHERPVDEKADGFIGLSILSHFLTQLDYKDSRIRLDRSDNRFSPMAPPTGVALIPFRTTQNGLISVETEFDGNQHLNVILDSGASSTVISAAAVGRLNLMDQIIKGQTANVTGAAGVTENVQMLFVRKCRVADVQQNNLRALVLDFGAINETAGFEQSGILGGDFLRNYKLTIDFSRSILALQLHTPADDNHQ
;
A
#
# COMPACT_ATOMS: atom_id res chain seq x y z
N MET A 1 -52.09 9.13 -1.02
CA MET A 1 -51.07 9.74 -1.87
C MET A 1 -49.72 9.62 -1.19
N LYS A 2 -48.94 8.63 -1.54
CA LYS A 2 -47.53 8.48 -1.07
C LYS A 2 -46.61 8.82 -2.24
N VAL A 3 -45.87 9.91 -2.13
CA VAL A 3 -44.92 10.38 -3.14
C VAL A 3 -43.53 9.84 -2.80
N ASN A 4 -42.91 9.24 -3.78
CA ASN A 4 -41.59 8.65 -3.88
C ASN A 4 -40.46 9.66 -3.52
N SER A 5 -39.80 9.50 -2.36
CA SER A 5 -38.62 10.29 -1.98
C SER A 5 -37.26 9.57 -2.13
N GLY A 6 -37.28 8.34 -2.66
CA GLY A 6 -36.05 7.50 -2.72
C GLY A 6 -35.15 7.69 -3.95
N LYS A 7 -35.61 8.34 -5.03
CA LYS A 7 -34.84 8.46 -6.29
C LYS A 7 -34.02 9.74 -6.41
N SER A 8 -34.29 10.77 -5.62
CA SER A 8 -33.55 12.04 -5.72
C SER A 8 -32.18 12.03 -5.01
N ALA A 9 -32.02 11.23 -3.95
CA ALA A 9 -30.77 11.14 -3.19
C ALA A 9 -29.66 10.37 -3.93
N SER A 10 -30.00 9.42 -4.79
CA SER A 10 -29.00 8.65 -5.58
C SER A 10 -28.48 9.43 -6.78
N LEU A 11 -29.28 10.30 -7.36
CA LEU A 11 -28.89 11.20 -8.46
C LEU A 11 -28.01 12.36 -7.98
N ALA A 12 -28.28 12.91 -6.80
CA ALA A 12 -27.46 13.95 -6.18
C ALA A 12 -26.05 13.43 -5.80
N ARG A 13 -25.94 12.18 -5.34
CA ARG A 13 -24.62 11.55 -5.05
C ARG A 13 -23.82 11.21 -6.32
N ARG A 14 -24.47 10.98 -7.45
CA ARG A 14 -23.79 10.79 -8.74
C ARG A 14 -23.29 12.11 -9.34
N SER A 15 -24.02 13.18 -9.20
CA SER A 15 -23.64 14.51 -9.72
C SER A 15 -22.47 15.14 -8.94
N VAL A 16 -22.36 14.91 -7.63
CA VAL A 16 -21.22 15.39 -6.82
C VAL A 16 -19.93 14.62 -7.16
N ARG A 17 -20.04 13.32 -7.48
CA ARG A 17 -18.85 12.53 -7.93
C ARG A 17 -18.35 12.95 -9.32
N LEU A 18 -19.24 13.33 -10.23
CA LEU A 18 -18.88 13.88 -11.55
C LEU A 18 -18.26 15.28 -11.45
N ALA A 19 -18.69 16.11 -10.49
CA ALA A 19 -18.12 17.45 -10.27
C ALA A 19 -16.70 17.40 -9.69
N ALA A 20 -16.38 16.43 -8.83
CA ALA A 20 -15.00 16.21 -8.33
C ALA A 20 -14.05 15.77 -9.46
N TYR A 21 -14.52 14.97 -10.40
CA TYR A 21 -13.77 14.60 -11.61
C TYR A 21 -13.51 15.80 -12.53
N ALA A 22 -14.49 16.71 -12.69
CA ALA A 22 -14.34 17.91 -13.48
C ALA A 22 -13.34 18.91 -12.87
N LEU A 23 -13.21 18.95 -11.53
CA LEU A 23 -12.30 19.87 -10.84
C LEU A 23 -10.83 19.47 -10.98
N VAL A 24 -10.52 18.17 -11.01
CA VAL A 24 -9.14 17.68 -11.29
C VAL A 24 -8.75 17.99 -12.76
N ILE A 25 -9.69 17.93 -13.69
CA ILE A 25 -9.46 18.27 -15.10
C ILE A 25 -9.31 19.80 -15.29
N VAL A 26 -10.02 20.63 -14.53
CA VAL A 26 -9.99 22.11 -14.68
C VAL A 26 -8.71 22.72 -14.10
N VAL A 27 -8.11 22.16 -13.05
CA VAL A 27 -6.82 22.67 -12.50
C VAL A 27 -5.65 22.44 -13.47
N VAL A 28 -5.70 21.44 -14.33
CA VAL A 28 -4.68 21.20 -15.37
C VAL A 28 -4.82 22.14 -16.57
N LEU A 29 -6.01 22.72 -16.81
CA LEU A 29 -6.25 23.56 -18.00
C LEU A 29 -5.93 25.06 -17.82
N PHE A 30 -5.57 25.53 -16.62
CA PHE A 30 -5.37 26.96 -16.37
C PHE A 30 -3.91 27.45 -16.34
N VAL A 31 -2.91 26.60 -16.62
CA VAL A 31 -1.47 27.01 -16.57
C VAL A 31 -0.83 27.20 -17.95
N SER A 32 -1.53 27.00 -19.07
CA SER A 32 -0.94 27.12 -20.41
C SER A 32 -1.52 28.27 -21.23
N GLY A 33 -1.25 29.49 -20.82
CA GLY A 33 -1.64 30.71 -21.54
C GLY A 33 -0.51 31.73 -21.66
N VAL A 34 0.61 31.37 -22.32
CA VAL A 34 1.53 32.35 -22.88
C VAL A 34 1.98 31.86 -24.27
N GLN A 35 1.34 32.43 -25.30
CA GLN A 35 1.78 32.27 -26.68
C GLN A 35 3.02 33.14 -26.94
N HIS A 36 4.17 32.51 -27.13
CA HIS A 36 5.31 33.15 -27.77
C HIS A 36 5.38 32.66 -29.22
N ALA A 37 5.08 33.56 -30.16
CA ALA A 37 5.32 33.33 -31.57
C ALA A 37 6.83 33.35 -31.83
N HIS A 38 7.45 32.20 -31.98
CA HIS A 38 8.79 32.06 -32.51
C HIS A 38 8.73 31.71 -34.00
N ILE A 39 9.26 32.59 -34.84
CA ILE A 39 9.57 32.33 -36.24
C ILE A 39 10.67 31.26 -36.27
N ALA A 40 10.32 30.03 -36.63
CA ALA A 40 11.26 28.92 -36.75
C ALA A 40 12.05 29.02 -38.06
N PRO A 41 13.39 28.89 -38.06
CA PRO A 41 14.15 28.71 -39.31
C PRO A 41 13.74 27.38 -39.96
N SER A 42 13.62 27.38 -41.27
CA SER A 42 13.31 26.18 -42.07
C SER A 42 14.42 25.14 -41.90
N ARG A 43 14.22 24.20 -41.00
CA ARG A 43 15.07 23.00 -40.86
C ARG A 43 14.80 22.10 -42.04
N GLN A 44 15.83 21.81 -42.85
CA GLN A 44 15.81 20.71 -43.78
C GLN A 44 15.27 19.45 -43.08
N LYS A 45 14.13 18.90 -43.55
CA LYS A 45 13.55 17.66 -43.04
C LYS A 45 14.52 16.51 -43.38
N ILE A 46 15.42 16.20 -42.47
CA ILE A 46 16.13 14.92 -42.49
C ILE A 46 15.03 13.87 -42.46
N LYS A 47 14.99 13.00 -43.45
CA LYS A 47 13.99 11.92 -43.53
C LYS A 47 14.26 10.95 -42.38
N LEU A 48 13.61 11.20 -41.25
CA LEU A 48 13.76 10.39 -40.05
C LEU A 48 13.22 8.97 -40.34
N ASN A 49 14.02 7.95 -40.07
CA ASN A 49 13.54 6.58 -40.16
C ASN A 49 12.74 6.22 -38.88
N SER A 50 11.49 6.69 -38.82
CA SER A 50 10.61 6.53 -37.66
C SER A 50 10.45 5.08 -37.21
N GLY A 51 10.38 4.14 -38.18
CA GLY A 51 10.26 2.71 -37.89
C GLY A 51 11.51 2.14 -37.19
N ARG A 52 12.72 2.61 -37.57
CA ARG A 52 13.95 2.22 -36.88
C ARG A 52 14.01 2.80 -35.47
N LEU A 53 13.75 4.09 -35.33
CA LEU A 53 13.78 4.78 -34.02
C LEU A 53 12.77 4.18 -33.03
N ASN A 54 11.56 3.84 -33.48
CA ASN A 54 10.59 3.14 -32.64
C ASN A 54 11.10 1.76 -32.18
N ARG A 55 11.77 0.99 -33.02
CA ARG A 55 12.37 -0.29 -32.61
C ARG A 55 13.51 -0.09 -31.62
N ASP A 56 14.38 0.92 -31.85
CA ASP A 56 15.49 1.24 -30.96
C ASP A 56 14.98 1.70 -29.57
N ALA A 57 13.95 2.55 -29.53
CA ALA A 57 13.30 2.97 -28.29
C ALA A 57 12.70 1.77 -27.52
N LYS A 58 11.97 0.88 -28.18
CA LYS A 58 11.43 -0.34 -27.57
C LYS A 58 12.55 -1.24 -27.01
N LYS A 59 13.68 -1.36 -27.72
CA LYS A 59 14.85 -2.11 -27.24
C LYS A 59 15.44 -1.47 -25.97
N SER A 60 15.52 -0.13 -25.92
CA SER A 60 15.98 0.60 -24.73
C SER A 60 15.02 0.43 -23.55
N MET A 61 13.68 0.43 -23.81
CA MET A 61 12.67 0.11 -22.79
C MET A 61 12.90 -1.26 -22.14
N ARG A 62 13.04 -2.31 -22.96
CA ARG A 62 13.30 -3.69 -22.48
C ARG A 62 14.61 -3.81 -21.71
N ALA A 63 15.60 -2.99 -22.06
CA ALA A 63 16.90 -2.97 -21.39
C ALA A 63 16.92 -2.10 -20.10
N GLY A 64 15.80 -1.51 -19.69
CA GLY A 64 15.71 -0.60 -18.55
C GLY A 64 16.30 0.79 -18.77
N ARG A 65 16.68 1.12 -20.01
CA ARG A 65 17.23 2.44 -20.37
C ARG A 65 16.11 3.41 -20.72
N TYR A 66 15.23 3.69 -19.75
CA TYR A 66 13.99 4.44 -19.94
C TYR A 66 14.22 5.88 -20.38
N GLN A 67 15.27 6.56 -19.88
CA GLN A 67 15.62 7.92 -20.30
C GLN A 67 16.09 7.97 -21.77
N GLU A 68 16.87 6.98 -22.22
CA GLU A 68 17.29 6.86 -23.62
C GLU A 68 16.08 6.63 -24.54
N ALA A 69 15.19 5.73 -24.15
CA ALA A 69 13.94 5.49 -24.87
C ALA A 69 13.08 6.76 -24.97
N LEU A 70 12.92 7.48 -23.86
CA LEU A 70 12.18 8.74 -23.80
C LEU A 70 12.80 9.81 -24.73
N GLY A 71 14.13 9.94 -24.76
CA GLY A 71 14.82 10.82 -25.68
C GLY A 71 14.51 10.50 -27.15
N THR A 72 14.48 9.20 -27.50
CA THR A 72 14.13 8.75 -28.84
C THR A 72 12.65 9.04 -29.18
N TYR A 73 11.72 8.80 -28.24
CA TYR A 73 10.31 9.15 -28.44
C TYR A 73 10.10 10.66 -28.59
N ARG A 74 10.82 11.50 -27.87
CA ARG A 74 10.78 12.97 -28.04
C ARG A 74 11.23 13.38 -29.43
N THR A 75 12.31 12.80 -29.95
CA THR A 75 12.77 13.06 -31.32
C THR A 75 11.69 12.71 -32.37
N LEU A 76 10.97 11.61 -32.17
CA LEU A 76 9.85 11.23 -33.04
C LEU A 76 8.70 12.25 -32.96
N LEU A 77 8.35 12.69 -31.76
CA LEU A 77 7.29 13.67 -31.52
C LEU A 77 7.66 15.09 -31.99
N GLU A 78 8.94 15.46 -31.99
CA GLU A 78 9.43 16.71 -32.62
C GLU A 78 9.27 16.67 -34.13
N ALA A 79 9.41 15.49 -34.76
CA ALA A 79 9.23 15.31 -36.20
C ALA A 79 7.75 15.22 -36.60
N ASP A 80 6.95 14.52 -35.78
CA ASP A 80 5.50 14.38 -35.95
C ASP A 80 4.82 14.37 -34.57
N SER A 81 4.29 15.50 -34.18
CA SER A 81 3.60 15.68 -32.90
C SER A 81 2.31 14.84 -32.76
N ALA A 82 1.79 14.29 -33.87
CA ALA A 82 0.61 13.43 -33.92
C ALA A 82 0.96 11.93 -33.88
N ASP A 83 2.24 11.55 -33.76
CA ASP A 83 2.64 10.14 -33.65
C ASP A 83 2.14 9.52 -32.34
N ILE A 84 0.99 8.85 -32.43
CA ILE A 84 0.34 8.17 -31.28
C ILE A 84 1.26 7.10 -30.69
N GLN A 85 2.00 6.35 -31.51
CA GLN A 85 2.88 5.29 -31.01
C GLN A 85 4.07 5.84 -30.23
N ALA A 86 4.68 6.91 -30.71
CA ALA A 86 5.75 7.59 -29.98
C ALA A 86 5.23 8.18 -28.65
N ARG A 87 4.03 8.75 -28.64
CA ARG A 87 3.41 9.33 -27.45
C ARG A 87 3.05 8.27 -26.41
N LEU A 88 2.49 7.13 -26.80
CA LEU A 88 2.25 5.98 -25.92
C LEU A 88 3.55 5.40 -25.37
N GLY A 89 4.60 5.33 -26.22
CA GLY A 89 5.93 4.91 -25.77
C GLY A 89 6.54 5.86 -24.75
N ALA A 90 6.43 7.17 -24.96
CA ALA A 90 6.88 8.20 -23.99
C ALA A 90 6.08 8.11 -22.68
N SER A 91 4.77 7.95 -22.76
CA SER A 91 3.90 7.74 -21.58
C SER A 91 4.35 6.53 -20.76
N PHE A 92 4.59 5.39 -21.42
CA PHE A 92 5.05 4.19 -20.72
C PHE A 92 6.46 4.34 -20.16
N ALA A 93 7.38 5.05 -20.83
CA ALA A 93 8.70 5.37 -20.30
C ALA A 93 8.62 6.21 -19.02
N HIS A 94 7.75 7.23 -19.00
CA HIS A 94 7.46 8.01 -17.80
C HIS A 94 6.90 7.13 -16.66
N PHE A 95 5.98 6.20 -16.97
CA PHE A 95 5.45 5.25 -15.98
C PHE A 95 6.55 4.43 -15.33
N LYS A 96 7.46 3.85 -16.13
CA LYS A 96 8.59 3.03 -15.64
C LYS A 96 9.61 3.83 -14.83
N MET A 97 9.66 5.14 -15.01
CA MET A 97 10.48 6.08 -14.20
C MET A 97 9.76 6.63 -12.97
N ALA A 98 8.56 6.12 -12.64
CA ALA A 98 7.69 6.63 -11.58
C ALA A 98 7.25 8.11 -11.76
N GLU A 99 7.31 8.64 -12.97
CA GLU A 99 6.85 9.98 -13.33
C GLU A 99 5.37 9.94 -13.75
N TYR A 100 4.50 9.60 -12.78
CA TYR A 100 3.09 9.23 -13.06
C TYR A 100 2.26 10.38 -13.61
N VAL A 101 2.57 11.63 -13.24
CA VAL A 101 1.89 12.81 -13.80
C VAL A 101 2.21 12.94 -15.30
N ASN A 102 3.49 12.85 -15.67
CA ASN A 102 3.91 12.92 -17.07
C ASN A 102 3.34 11.75 -17.89
N CYS A 103 3.28 10.54 -17.30
CA CYS A 103 2.62 9.39 -17.93
C CYS A 103 1.15 9.69 -18.23
N PHE A 104 0.41 10.18 -17.25
CA PHE A 104 -0.99 10.55 -17.37
C PHE A 104 -1.21 11.61 -18.45
N GLU A 105 -0.42 12.69 -18.44
CA GLU A 105 -0.53 13.78 -19.43
C GLU A 105 -0.32 13.27 -20.85
N GLN A 106 0.73 12.45 -21.09
CA GLN A 106 0.98 11.89 -22.42
C GLN A 106 -0.15 10.94 -22.87
N ALA A 107 -0.70 10.13 -21.97
CA ALA A 107 -1.83 9.25 -22.28
C ALA A 107 -3.10 10.07 -22.60
N MET A 108 -3.38 11.13 -21.84
CA MET A 108 -4.51 12.01 -22.09
C MET A 108 -4.43 12.75 -23.42
N GLU A 109 -3.23 13.15 -23.87
CA GLU A 109 -3.06 13.71 -25.22
C GLU A 109 -3.42 12.72 -26.32
N VAL A 110 -3.15 11.41 -26.12
CA VAL A 110 -3.62 10.37 -27.04
C VAL A 110 -5.14 10.27 -27.02
N LEU A 111 -5.76 10.27 -25.84
CA LEU A 111 -7.21 10.15 -25.69
C LEU A 111 -7.98 11.35 -26.26
N LYS A 112 -7.37 12.53 -26.35
CA LYS A 112 -7.97 13.69 -27.05
C LYS A 112 -8.07 13.43 -28.57
N ALA A 113 -7.09 12.75 -29.16
CA ALA A 113 -7.05 12.44 -30.59
C ALA A 113 -7.81 11.13 -30.93
N ASP A 114 -7.69 10.13 -30.06
CA ASP A 114 -8.31 8.81 -30.19
C ASP A 114 -8.94 8.38 -28.85
N PRO A 115 -10.21 8.75 -28.61
CA PRO A 115 -10.91 8.44 -27.35
C PRO A 115 -11.15 6.96 -27.07
N ASN A 116 -10.88 6.08 -28.04
CA ASN A 116 -11.05 4.64 -27.92
C ASN A 116 -9.72 3.89 -27.90
N ASN A 117 -8.61 4.57 -27.62
CA ASN A 117 -7.30 3.94 -27.52
C ASN A 117 -7.14 3.15 -26.23
N ALA A 118 -7.22 1.82 -26.32
CA ALA A 118 -7.15 0.92 -25.17
C ALA A 118 -5.87 1.12 -24.35
N ARG A 119 -4.70 1.24 -25.01
CA ARG A 119 -3.42 1.41 -24.32
C ARG A 119 -3.32 2.75 -23.60
N ALA A 120 -3.87 3.82 -24.15
CA ALA A 120 -3.92 5.12 -23.49
C ALA A 120 -4.81 5.06 -22.23
N HIS A 121 -5.98 4.40 -22.30
CA HIS A 121 -6.80 4.13 -21.12
C HIS A 121 -6.06 3.29 -20.07
N ALA A 122 -5.32 2.26 -20.47
CA ALA A 122 -4.53 1.45 -19.56
C ALA A 122 -3.45 2.28 -18.85
N LEU A 123 -2.70 3.12 -19.56
CA LEU A 123 -1.68 4.01 -19.00
C LEU A 123 -2.28 5.07 -18.07
N THR A 124 -3.43 5.64 -18.44
CA THR A 124 -4.21 6.54 -17.58
C THR A 124 -4.62 5.83 -16.29
N GLY A 125 -5.18 4.63 -16.41
CA GLY A 125 -5.59 3.81 -15.25
C GLY A 125 -4.43 3.44 -14.34
N LEU A 126 -3.27 3.06 -14.88
CA LEU A 126 -2.06 2.77 -14.11
C LEU A 126 -1.53 4.02 -13.39
N SER A 127 -1.54 5.18 -14.04
CA SER A 127 -1.12 6.44 -13.39
C SER A 127 -2.04 6.82 -12.23
N LEU A 128 -3.36 6.68 -12.41
CA LEU A 128 -4.35 6.88 -11.35
C LEU A 128 -4.18 5.87 -10.20
N LEU A 129 -3.86 4.61 -10.53
CA LEU A 129 -3.57 3.59 -9.53
C LEU A 129 -2.38 3.99 -8.65
N ARG A 130 -1.27 4.41 -9.25
CA ARG A 130 -0.07 4.83 -8.51
C ARG A 130 -0.31 6.09 -7.67
N SER A 131 -1.11 7.03 -8.14
CA SER A 131 -1.49 8.24 -7.37
C SER A 131 -2.51 7.97 -6.26
N GLY A 132 -2.99 6.73 -6.13
CA GLY A 132 -3.99 6.37 -5.13
C GLY A 132 -5.44 6.70 -5.50
N ALA A 133 -5.71 7.18 -6.73
CA ALA A 133 -7.05 7.44 -7.24
C ALA A 133 -7.71 6.14 -7.75
N LEU A 134 -7.89 5.18 -6.84
CA LEU A 134 -8.24 3.80 -7.16
C LEU A 134 -9.57 3.65 -7.90
N GLY A 135 -10.59 4.45 -7.55
CA GLY A 135 -11.88 4.41 -8.24
C GLY A 135 -11.78 4.77 -9.72
N GLY A 136 -10.96 5.80 -10.04
CA GLY A 136 -10.65 6.19 -11.42
C GLY A 136 -9.83 5.13 -12.15
N ALA A 137 -8.85 4.56 -11.47
CA ALA A 137 -8.02 3.49 -12.04
C ALA A 137 -8.86 2.29 -12.47
N VAL A 138 -9.80 1.83 -11.64
CA VAL A 138 -10.73 0.73 -11.99
C VAL A 138 -11.50 1.03 -13.27
N LEU A 139 -12.07 2.25 -13.38
CA LEU A 139 -12.86 2.63 -14.55
C LEU A 139 -12.04 2.65 -15.84
N GLU A 140 -10.84 3.25 -15.80
CA GLU A 140 -9.97 3.37 -16.97
C GLU A 140 -9.41 2.01 -17.41
N LEU A 141 -8.98 1.17 -16.47
CA LEU A 141 -8.49 -0.19 -16.77
C LEU A 141 -9.61 -1.08 -17.33
N GLN A 142 -10.81 -1.01 -16.76
CA GLN A 142 -11.96 -1.76 -17.29
C GLN A 142 -12.34 -1.28 -18.70
N ARG A 143 -12.28 0.02 -18.96
CA ARG A 143 -12.51 0.58 -20.28
C ARG A 143 -11.47 0.08 -21.28
N ALA A 144 -10.19 0.04 -20.91
CA ALA A 144 -9.14 -0.50 -21.76
C ALA A 144 -9.38 -1.97 -22.12
N ILE A 145 -9.76 -2.81 -21.15
CA ILE A 145 -10.10 -4.23 -21.36
C ILE A 145 -11.31 -4.37 -22.32
N ASN A 146 -12.32 -3.52 -22.17
CA ASN A 146 -13.51 -3.55 -23.01
C ASN A 146 -13.22 -3.12 -24.47
N LEU A 147 -12.27 -2.20 -24.65
CA LEU A 147 -11.84 -1.73 -25.98
C LEU A 147 -10.92 -2.72 -26.69
N ASP A 148 -9.99 -3.31 -25.93
CA ASP A 148 -9.11 -4.36 -26.43
C ASP A 148 -8.89 -5.44 -25.37
N GLY A 149 -9.55 -6.59 -25.55
CA GLY A 149 -9.41 -7.76 -24.68
C GLY A 149 -8.01 -8.39 -24.66
N LYS A 150 -7.02 -7.81 -25.35
CA LYS A 150 -5.62 -8.24 -25.37
C LYS A 150 -4.65 -7.15 -24.86
N GLU A 151 -5.15 -6.03 -24.31
CA GLU A 151 -4.27 -5.00 -23.73
C GLU A 151 -3.66 -5.48 -22.41
N ALA A 152 -2.44 -5.97 -22.46
CA ALA A 152 -1.73 -6.58 -21.33
C ALA A 152 -1.60 -5.65 -20.11
N LEU A 153 -1.30 -4.34 -20.33
CA LEU A 153 -1.17 -3.37 -19.24
C LEU A 153 -2.47 -3.23 -18.45
N ALA A 154 -3.62 -3.32 -19.13
CA ALA A 154 -4.91 -3.20 -18.46
C ALA A 154 -5.19 -4.41 -17.56
N TYR A 155 -4.87 -5.62 -18.00
CA TYR A 155 -4.96 -6.82 -17.15
C TYR A 155 -3.96 -6.80 -16.00
N GLY A 156 -2.73 -6.32 -16.24
CA GLY A 156 -1.73 -6.14 -15.19
C GLY A 156 -2.20 -5.18 -14.09
N GLY A 157 -2.71 -4.01 -14.47
CA GLY A 157 -3.26 -3.05 -13.51
C GLY A 157 -4.50 -3.56 -12.78
N ALA A 158 -5.42 -4.24 -13.49
CA ALA A 158 -6.59 -4.87 -12.88
C ALA A 158 -6.21 -5.99 -11.90
N ALA A 159 -5.14 -6.74 -12.17
CA ALA A 159 -4.59 -7.73 -11.25
C ALA A 159 -4.06 -7.10 -9.96
N GLU A 160 -3.36 -5.97 -10.06
CA GLU A 160 -2.90 -5.24 -8.89
C GLU A 160 -4.07 -4.75 -8.03
N ILE A 161 -5.13 -4.22 -8.65
CA ILE A 161 -6.34 -3.80 -7.92
C ILE A 161 -6.99 -4.98 -7.21
N ASP A 162 -7.15 -6.13 -7.88
CA ASP A 162 -7.68 -7.33 -7.22
C ASP A 162 -6.83 -7.75 -6.02
N TYR A 163 -5.50 -7.65 -6.14
CA TYR A 163 -4.60 -7.96 -5.03
C TYR A 163 -4.81 -6.99 -3.85
N TYR A 164 -4.92 -5.67 -4.11
CA TYR A 164 -5.14 -4.67 -3.05
C TYR A 164 -6.51 -4.78 -2.40
N GLU A 165 -7.50 -5.26 -3.11
CA GLU A 165 -8.87 -5.49 -2.62
C GLU A 165 -9.07 -6.88 -1.98
N GLY A 166 -7.99 -7.63 -1.72
CA GLY A 166 -8.05 -8.92 -1.03
C GLY A 166 -8.56 -10.07 -1.89
N ARG A 167 -8.46 -9.97 -3.21
CA ARG A 167 -8.83 -11.01 -4.19
C ARG A 167 -7.59 -11.64 -4.86
N PRO A 168 -6.73 -12.35 -4.11
CA PRO A 168 -5.47 -12.86 -4.65
C PRO A 168 -5.65 -13.94 -5.72
N LYS A 169 -6.76 -14.68 -5.72
CA LYS A 169 -7.02 -15.70 -6.75
C LYS A 169 -7.29 -15.04 -8.11
N GLU A 170 -8.10 -13.99 -8.13
CA GLU A 170 -8.41 -13.18 -9.30
C GLU A 170 -7.18 -12.43 -9.80
N ALA A 171 -6.41 -11.85 -8.88
CA ALA A 171 -5.14 -11.20 -9.17
C ALA A 171 -4.16 -12.16 -9.87
N ARG A 172 -4.05 -13.39 -9.38
CA ARG A 172 -3.21 -14.44 -9.96
C ARG A 172 -3.61 -14.77 -11.40
N VAL A 173 -4.91 -14.94 -11.66
CA VAL A 173 -5.41 -15.24 -13.02
C VAL A 173 -5.11 -14.09 -13.99
N LYS A 174 -5.45 -12.84 -13.60
CA LYS A 174 -5.25 -11.68 -14.47
C LYS A 174 -3.77 -11.37 -14.73
N SER A 175 -2.91 -11.46 -13.72
CA SER A 175 -1.48 -11.21 -13.87
C SER A 175 -0.79 -12.29 -14.72
N TYR A 176 -1.19 -13.56 -14.59
CA TYR A 176 -0.74 -14.64 -15.47
C TYR A 176 -1.15 -14.38 -16.92
N TYR A 177 -2.41 -13.97 -17.14
CA TYR A 177 -2.90 -13.64 -18.47
C TYR A 177 -2.18 -12.43 -19.07
N ALA A 178 -1.92 -11.38 -18.29
CA ALA A 178 -1.13 -10.23 -18.73
C ALA A 178 0.29 -10.63 -19.18
N HIS A 179 0.97 -11.49 -18.39
CA HIS A 179 2.27 -12.02 -18.77
C HIS A 179 2.22 -12.88 -20.05
N HIS A 180 1.15 -13.66 -20.24
CA HIS A 180 0.98 -14.42 -21.49
C HIS A 180 0.81 -13.51 -22.71
N LEU A 181 0.14 -12.37 -22.56
CA LEU A 181 -0.05 -11.38 -23.64
C LEU A 181 1.22 -10.58 -23.95
N ASP A 182 2.00 -10.23 -22.92
CA ASP A 182 3.28 -9.49 -23.05
C ASP A 182 4.33 -10.11 -22.11
N PRO A 183 5.05 -11.16 -22.56
CA PRO A 183 6.04 -11.85 -21.74
C PRO A 183 7.29 -11.02 -21.44
N ASP A 184 7.52 -9.93 -22.18
CA ASP A 184 8.67 -9.05 -22.01
C ASP A 184 8.49 -8.03 -20.87
N GLU A 185 7.26 -7.86 -20.32
CA GLU A 185 6.99 -6.97 -19.20
C GLU A 185 7.07 -7.73 -17.85
N PRO A 186 8.12 -7.50 -17.04
CA PRO A 186 8.36 -8.27 -15.83
C PRO A 186 7.41 -7.97 -14.67
N ASP A 187 6.76 -6.80 -14.64
CA ASP A 187 5.95 -6.37 -13.48
C ASP A 187 4.73 -7.28 -13.24
N TYR A 188 4.22 -7.94 -14.31
CA TYR A 188 3.13 -8.90 -14.15
C TYR A 188 3.53 -10.12 -13.31
N LEU A 189 4.79 -10.56 -13.43
CA LEU A 189 5.34 -11.66 -12.65
C LEU A 189 5.47 -11.33 -11.16
N ILE A 190 5.71 -10.05 -10.82
CA ILE A 190 5.72 -9.59 -9.43
C ILE A 190 4.32 -9.73 -8.81
N THR A 191 3.28 -9.28 -9.52
CA THR A 191 1.90 -9.39 -9.04
C THR A 191 1.46 -10.85 -8.97
N TYR A 192 1.81 -11.65 -9.96
CA TYR A 192 1.53 -13.09 -9.99
C TYR A 192 2.17 -13.83 -8.80
N ALA A 193 3.46 -13.58 -8.55
CA ALA A 193 4.20 -14.18 -7.43
C ALA A 193 3.62 -13.77 -6.07
N ARG A 194 3.28 -12.48 -5.89
CA ARG A 194 2.63 -12.00 -4.66
C ARG A 194 1.27 -12.63 -4.45
N ALA A 195 0.46 -12.69 -5.49
CA ALA A 195 -0.85 -13.31 -5.43
C ALA A 195 -0.75 -14.81 -5.10
N SER A 196 0.23 -15.52 -5.69
CA SER A 196 0.52 -16.93 -5.39
C SER A 196 0.96 -17.11 -3.94
N SER A 197 1.84 -16.25 -3.41
CA SER A 197 2.27 -16.31 -2.01
C SER A 197 1.13 -16.03 -1.03
N ARG A 198 0.17 -15.17 -1.39
CA ARG A 198 -0.99 -14.85 -0.54
C ARG A 198 -1.96 -16.02 -0.41
N VAL A 199 -1.99 -16.92 -1.40
CA VAL A 199 -2.75 -18.18 -1.34
C VAL A 199 -1.87 -19.36 -0.90
N GLU A 200 -0.68 -19.10 -0.36
CA GLU A 200 0.29 -20.05 0.16
C GLU A 200 0.85 -21.04 -0.89
N ASP A 201 0.71 -20.74 -2.18
CA ASP A 201 1.37 -21.45 -3.25
C ASP A 201 2.84 -20.93 -3.40
N PHE A 202 3.67 -21.29 -2.43
CA PHE A 202 5.03 -20.78 -2.33
C PHE A 202 5.96 -21.28 -3.42
N LYS A 203 5.69 -22.49 -3.94
CA LYS A 203 6.45 -23.01 -5.09
C LYS A 203 6.22 -22.12 -6.31
N GLU A 204 4.96 -21.88 -6.64
CA GLU A 204 4.59 -21.02 -7.78
C GLU A 204 5.07 -19.59 -7.60
N ALA A 205 5.01 -19.05 -6.37
CA ALA A 205 5.55 -17.72 -6.06
C ALA A 205 7.07 -17.67 -6.31
N ALA A 206 7.82 -18.68 -5.89
CA ALA A 206 9.26 -18.74 -6.11
C ALA A 206 9.61 -18.88 -7.60
N ASP A 207 8.87 -19.70 -8.35
CA ASP A 207 9.08 -19.92 -9.79
C ASP A 207 8.78 -18.64 -10.58
N ALA A 208 7.70 -17.92 -10.25
CA ALA A 208 7.36 -16.62 -10.87
C ALA A 208 8.41 -15.53 -10.58
N TYR A 209 8.91 -15.45 -9.35
CA TYR A 209 10.00 -14.54 -9.01
C TYR A 209 11.32 -14.93 -9.69
N GLN A 210 11.58 -16.22 -9.88
CA GLN A 210 12.75 -16.67 -10.64
C GLN A 210 12.64 -16.21 -12.10
N LEU A 211 11.48 -16.39 -12.74
CA LEU A 211 11.23 -15.94 -14.09
C LEU A 211 11.34 -14.40 -14.21
N TYR A 212 10.87 -13.65 -13.22
CA TYR A 212 11.12 -12.20 -13.16
C TYR A 212 12.61 -11.87 -13.26
N LEU A 213 13.49 -12.59 -12.55
CA LEU A 213 14.93 -12.35 -12.61
C LEU A 213 15.55 -12.63 -13.99
N GLU A 214 14.89 -13.44 -14.82
CA GLU A 214 15.31 -13.72 -16.20
C GLU A 214 14.88 -12.63 -17.18
N VAL A 215 13.67 -12.03 -16.97
CA VAL A 215 13.07 -11.04 -17.85
C VAL A 215 13.44 -9.61 -17.46
N ALA A 216 13.49 -9.31 -16.16
CA ALA A 216 13.71 -7.95 -15.65
C ALA A 216 15.07 -7.38 -16.04
N PRO A 217 15.15 -6.06 -16.37
CA PRO A 217 16.40 -5.41 -16.69
C PRO A 217 17.48 -5.63 -15.63
N ILE A 218 18.70 -5.88 -16.04
CA ILE A 218 19.85 -6.06 -15.13
C ILE A 218 20.21 -4.76 -14.39
N THR A 219 19.77 -3.62 -14.90
CA THR A 219 19.94 -2.29 -14.30
C THR A 219 19.13 -2.10 -13.03
N ASP A 220 18.06 -2.89 -12.84
CA ASP A 220 17.16 -2.80 -11.69
C ASP A 220 17.73 -3.53 -10.46
N VAL A 221 18.86 -3.05 -9.95
CA VAL A 221 19.69 -3.75 -8.95
C VAL A 221 18.91 -4.01 -7.66
N GLU A 222 18.32 -2.97 -7.04
CA GLU A 222 17.60 -3.13 -5.75
C GLU A 222 16.35 -4.03 -5.86
N PRO A 223 15.46 -3.87 -6.85
CA PRO A 223 14.35 -4.80 -7.05
C PRO A 223 14.81 -6.24 -7.25
N ARG A 224 15.85 -6.47 -8.05
CA ARG A 224 16.40 -7.79 -8.30
C ARG A 224 16.97 -8.45 -7.04
N ASP A 225 17.69 -7.69 -6.19
CA ASP A 225 18.24 -8.20 -4.94
C ASP A 225 17.14 -8.61 -3.96
N ARG A 226 16.07 -7.82 -3.89
CA ARG A 226 14.88 -8.16 -3.09
C ARG A 226 14.23 -9.44 -3.60
N VAL A 227 14.06 -9.56 -4.91
CA VAL A 227 13.45 -10.75 -5.52
C VAL A 227 14.32 -11.99 -5.33
N ARG A 228 15.65 -11.91 -5.42
CA ARG A 228 16.55 -13.06 -5.09
C ARG A 228 16.31 -13.56 -3.67
N GLY A 229 16.16 -12.63 -2.70
CA GLY A 229 15.83 -13.00 -1.32
C GLY A 229 14.46 -13.69 -1.20
N LEU A 230 13.46 -13.20 -1.92
CA LEU A 230 12.13 -13.81 -1.96
C LEU A 230 12.13 -15.19 -2.60
N VAL A 231 12.88 -15.41 -3.69
CA VAL A 231 13.06 -16.75 -4.31
C VAL A 231 13.61 -17.74 -3.28
N GLN A 232 14.68 -17.37 -2.57
CA GLN A 232 15.26 -18.23 -1.55
C GLN A 232 14.25 -18.51 -0.43
N PHE A 233 13.57 -17.47 0.06
CA PHE A 233 12.60 -17.56 1.12
C PHE A 233 11.43 -18.49 0.76
N TYR A 234 10.78 -18.27 -0.37
CA TYR A 234 9.63 -19.07 -0.78
C TYR A 234 10.02 -20.52 -1.15
N ARG A 235 11.23 -20.76 -1.67
CA ARG A 235 11.75 -22.13 -1.85
C ARG A 235 11.88 -22.88 -0.52
N GLN A 236 12.26 -22.19 0.57
CA GLN A 236 12.31 -22.80 1.91
C GLN A 236 10.90 -23.08 2.49
N LEU A 237 9.90 -22.31 2.07
CA LEU A 237 8.51 -22.50 2.50
C LEU A 237 7.76 -23.51 1.62
N ALA A 238 8.23 -23.76 0.39
CA ALA A 238 7.60 -24.70 -0.54
C ALA A 238 7.54 -26.12 0.08
N GLY A 239 6.34 -26.69 0.12
CA GLY A 239 6.07 -27.97 0.76
C GLY A 239 5.86 -27.92 2.28
N LEU A 240 6.05 -26.76 2.93
CA LEU A 240 5.68 -26.58 4.33
C LEU A 240 4.23 -26.11 4.45
N GLN A 241 3.52 -26.62 5.43
CA GLN A 241 2.27 -26.05 5.86
C GLN A 241 2.58 -24.95 6.89
N VAL A 242 2.54 -23.68 6.45
CA VAL A 242 2.75 -22.54 7.32
C VAL A 242 1.46 -22.12 8.03
N HIS A 243 1.57 -21.26 9.04
CA HIS A 243 0.44 -20.71 9.78
C HIS A 243 -0.60 -21.75 10.25
N GLN A 244 -0.15 -22.98 10.62
CA GLN A 244 -1.06 -24.00 11.13
C GLN A 244 -1.66 -23.54 12.47
N VAL A 245 -2.90 -23.08 12.43
CA VAL A 245 -3.59 -22.58 13.64
C VAL A 245 -4.34 -23.73 14.33
N SER A 246 -4.13 -23.88 15.63
CA SER A 246 -4.79 -24.87 16.51
C SER A 246 -5.17 -24.22 17.83
N GLY A 247 -5.85 -24.98 18.69
CA GLY A 247 -6.37 -24.52 19.99
C GLY A 247 -7.83 -24.07 19.89
N GLN A 248 -8.30 -23.28 20.84
CA GLN A 248 -9.67 -22.78 20.91
C GLN A 248 -10.01 -21.94 19.66
N SER A 249 -11.28 -22.02 19.21
CA SER A 249 -11.75 -21.20 18.09
C SER A 249 -11.75 -19.69 18.42
N VAL A 250 -11.93 -19.37 19.69
CA VAL A 250 -11.91 -18.00 20.21
C VAL A 250 -10.93 -17.95 21.38
N THR A 251 -10.05 -16.95 21.37
CA THR A 251 -9.17 -16.65 22.49
C THR A 251 -9.18 -15.15 22.78
N GLU A 252 -9.16 -14.79 24.06
CA GLU A 252 -9.01 -13.42 24.52
C GLU A 252 -7.79 -13.32 25.43
N VAL A 253 -6.94 -12.33 25.15
CA VAL A 253 -5.70 -12.12 25.89
C VAL A 253 -5.62 -10.66 26.32
N PRO A 254 -5.28 -10.38 27.58
CA PRO A 254 -5.00 -9.02 28.02
C PRO A 254 -3.73 -8.49 27.35
N PHE A 255 -3.72 -7.22 27.01
CA PHE A 255 -2.53 -6.46 26.65
C PHE A 255 -2.38 -5.27 27.61
N HIS A 256 -1.20 -4.69 27.70
CA HIS A 256 -0.99 -3.42 28.38
C HIS A 256 -0.43 -2.38 27.41
N LEU A 257 -0.71 -1.12 27.67
CA LEU A 257 -0.09 -0.03 26.94
C LEU A 257 1.25 0.28 27.58
N GLY A 258 2.34 0.17 26.81
CA GLY A 258 3.66 0.57 27.25
C GLY A 258 3.79 2.09 27.46
N ILE A 259 4.96 2.55 27.87
CA ILE A 259 5.28 3.99 27.99
C ILE A 259 5.03 4.71 26.64
N ASP A 260 5.33 4.05 25.54
CA ASP A 260 5.07 4.51 24.17
C ASP A 260 3.61 4.34 23.73
N ARG A 261 2.75 3.89 24.64
CA ARG A 261 1.32 3.66 24.40
C ARG A 261 0.97 2.66 23.30
N ARG A 262 1.91 1.77 22.93
CA ARG A 262 1.65 0.64 22.05
C ARG A 262 1.06 -0.54 22.82
N PRO A 263 0.24 -1.41 22.18
CA PRO A 263 -0.36 -2.56 22.85
C PRO A 263 0.62 -3.74 22.95
N TYR A 264 1.10 -4.03 24.14
CA TYR A 264 2.03 -5.13 24.45
C TYR A 264 1.28 -6.35 24.97
N VAL A 265 1.51 -7.50 24.39
CA VAL A 265 0.89 -8.77 24.72
C VAL A 265 1.94 -9.83 25.09
N ARG A 266 1.68 -10.59 26.14
CA ARG A 266 2.51 -11.75 26.51
C ARG A 266 2.11 -12.95 25.67
N VAL A 267 3.11 -13.63 25.09
CA VAL A 267 2.94 -14.79 24.22
C VAL A 267 3.94 -15.88 24.59
N LYS A 268 3.75 -17.09 24.07
CA LYS A 268 4.81 -18.11 24.12
C LYS A 268 5.44 -18.28 22.75
N LEU A 269 6.72 -17.97 22.66
CA LEU A 269 7.52 -18.13 21.45
C LEU A 269 8.41 -19.38 21.61
N ASN A 270 8.18 -20.38 20.77
CA ASN A 270 8.85 -21.69 20.86
C ASN A 270 8.77 -22.29 22.28
N GLY A 271 7.62 -22.11 22.95
CA GLY A 271 7.32 -22.65 24.30
C GLY A 271 7.81 -21.79 25.46
N ARG A 272 8.48 -20.66 25.26
CA ARG A 272 9.00 -19.75 26.28
C ARG A 272 8.29 -18.41 26.24
N ASP A 273 8.13 -17.77 27.39
CA ASP A 273 7.46 -16.47 27.52
C ASP A 273 8.23 -15.37 26.79
N ALA A 274 7.51 -14.58 26.04
CA ALA A 274 8.01 -13.47 25.24
C ALA A 274 7.01 -12.30 25.24
N LEU A 275 7.49 -11.09 24.98
CA LEU A 275 6.69 -9.88 24.93
C LEU A 275 6.63 -9.35 23.50
N PHE A 276 5.43 -9.21 22.96
CA PHE A 276 5.19 -8.73 21.60
C PHE A 276 4.29 -7.51 21.58
N VAL A 277 4.49 -6.64 20.58
CA VAL A 277 3.54 -5.56 20.25
C VAL A 277 2.55 -6.06 19.21
N ILE A 278 1.27 -5.73 19.35
CA ILE A 278 0.26 -5.95 18.31
C ILE A 278 0.40 -4.81 17.31
N ASP A 279 0.76 -5.16 16.06
CA ASP A 279 1.24 -4.19 15.06
C ASP A 279 0.55 -4.40 13.71
N THR A 280 -0.50 -3.61 13.45
CA THR A 280 -1.20 -3.61 12.16
C THR A 280 -0.43 -2.85 11.07
N GLY A 281 0.60 -2.10 11.44
CA GLY A 281 1.55 -1.43 10.55
C GLY A 281 2.66 -2.36 10.02
N SER A 282 2.62 -3.66 10.38
CA SER A 282 3.57 -4.66 9.90
C SER A 282 2.85 -5.77 9.12
N GLY A 283 3.19 -5.93 7.84
CA GLY A 283 2.62 -7.00 7.01
C GLY A 283 3.04 -8.40 7.45
N PHE A 284 4.27 -8.54 7.97
CA PHE A 284 4.80 -9.78 8.53
C PHE A 284 4.97 -9.67 10.04
N THR A 285 5.00 -10.84 10.71
CA THR A 285 5.50 -10.92 12.08
C THR A 285 6.99 -10.61 12.08
N VAL A 286 7.43 -9.78 13.00
CA VAL A 286 8.82 -9.34 13.12
C VAL A 286 9.37 -9.78 14.48
N ILE A 287 10.62 -10.23 14.50
CA ILE A 287 11.32 -10.58 15.73
C ILE A 287 12.66 -9.83 15.81
N SER A 288 13.04 -9.40 17.01
CA SER A 288 14.34 -8.79 17.22
C SER A 288 15.46 -9.82 17.01
N LYS A 289 16.63 -9.37 16.52
CA LYS A 289 17.78 -10.23 16.30
C LYS A 289 18.21 -10.97 17.58
N ASP A 290 18.12 -10.32 18.74
CA ASP A 290 18.48 -10.90 20.02
C ASP A 290 17.43 -11.92 20.50
N ALA A 291 16.13 -11.62 20.30
CA ALA A 291 15.06 -12.56 20.58
C ALA A 291 15.15 -13.78 19.64
N ALA A 292 15.46 -13.60 18.34
CA ALA A 292 15.63 -14.70 17.41
C ALA A 292 16.68 -15.71 17.92
N LYS A 293 17.83 -15.22 18.39
CA LYS A 293 18.87 -16.06 19.01
C LYS A 293 18.38 -16.71 20.31
N ARG A 294 17.80 -15.91 21.22
CA ARG A 294 17.33 -16.37 22.53
C ARG A 294 16.27 -17.47 22.40
N PHE A 295 15.34 -17.34 21.46
CA PHE A 295 14.25 -18.29 21.26
C PHE A 295 14.52 -19.37 20.21
N GLY A 296 15.70 -19.38 19.58
CA GLY A 296 16.08 -20.39 18.59
C GLY A 296 15.23 -20.31 17.31
N VAL A 297 14.98 -19.10 16.83
CA VAL A 297 14.31 -18.86 15.54
C VAL A 297 15.36 -19.03 14.43
N SER A 298 15.07 -19.90 13.46
CA SER A 298 15.97 -20.17 12.36
C SER A 298 15.90 -19.06 11.31
N GLU A 299 17.05 -18.48 10.94
CA GLU A 299 17.16 -17.67 9.71
C GLU A 299 17.17 -18.62 8.51
N ILE A 300 16.29 -18.41 7.54
CA ILE A 300 16.09 -19.31 6.39
C ILE A 300 16.45 -18.70 5.05
N ALA A 301 16.45 -17.36 4.94
CA ALA A 301 16.87 -16.66 3.74
C ALA A 301 17.28 -15.22 4.07
N LYS A 302 18.03 -14.59 3.14
CA LYS A 302 18.44 -13.17 3.22
C LYS A 302 18.38 -12.55 1.84
N GLY A 303 18.09 -11.27 1.77
CA GLY A 303 18.24 -10.51 0.54
C GLY A 303 17.32 -9.32 0.40
N GLY A 304 17.86 -8.30 -0.25
CA GLY A 304 17.19 -7.04 -0.47
C GLY A 304 17.11 -6.16 0.77
N LYS A 305 16.43 -5.03 0.59
CA LYS A 305 16.13 -4.07 1.64
C LYS A 305 14.63 -3.85 1.71
N SER A 306 14.11 -3.66 2.91
CA SER A 306 12.74 -3.20 3.18
C SER A 306 12.77 -1.71 3.53
N GLN A 307 11.61 -1.07 3.41
CA GLN A 307 11.42 0.34 3.73
C GLN A 307 10.80 0.49 5.12
N GLY A 308 11.07 1.64 5.74
CA GLY A 308 10.50 2.03 7.03
C GLY A 308 10.91 3.45 7.38
N PHE A 309 10.30 4.01 8.39
CA PHE A 309 10.68 5.33 8.90
C PHE A 309 12.00 5.27 9.67
N GLY A 310 12.73 6.39 9.65
CA GLY A 310 14.00 6.60 10.34
C GLY A 310 15.23 6.26 9.51
N GLY A 311 16.37 6.78 9.90
CA GLY A 311 17.64 6.60 9.20
C GLY A 311 17.58 6.98 7.72
N ASP A 312 18.08 6.09 6.85
CA ASP A 312 18.01 6.23 5.39
C ASP A 312 16.70 5.66 4.78
N GLY A 313 15.72 5.32 5.63
CA GLY A 313 14.43 4.75 5.22
C GLY A 313 14.50 3.29 4.80
N LYS A 314 15.66 2.63 4.86
CA LYS A 314 15.88 1.26 4.37
C LYS A 314 16.62 0.40 5.40
N PHE A 315 16.28 -0.88 5.47
CA PHE A 315 16.98 -1.86 6.31
C PHE A 315 17.06 -3.23 5.61
N PRO A 316 18.12 -4.03 5.89
CA PRO A 316 18.28 -5.34 5.26
C PRO A 316 17.20 -6.32 5.73
N ILE A 317 16.76 -7.18 4.80
CA ILE A 317 15.76 -8.21 5.08
C ILE A 317 16.47 -9.51 5.43
N VAL A 318 16.12 -10.07 6.59
CA VAL A 318 16.44 -11.44 6.99
C VAL A 318 15.14 -12.16 7.27
N TYR A 319 14.93 -13.27 6.59
CA TYR A 319 13.73 -14.10 6.75
C TYR A 319 13.99 -15.19 7.77
N GLY A 320 13.06 -15.37 8.69
CA GLY A 320 13.09 -16.40 9.72
C GLY A 320 11.86 -17.28 9.70
N LEU A 321 11.94 -18.38 10.44
CA LEU A 321 10.84 -19.31 10.64
C LEU A 321 10.70 -19.62 12.15
N ILE A 322 9.59 -19.18 12.73
CA ILE A 322 9.19 -19.49 14.11
C ILE A 322 8.48 -20.84 14.11
N LYS A 323 8.93 -21.79 14.94
CA LYS A 323 8.31 -23.13 15.02
C LYS A 323 6.91 -23.07 15.64
N SER A 324 6.73 -22.23 16.67
CA SER A 324 5.44 -22.08 17.36
C SER A 324 5.34 -20.71 18.03
N LEU A 325 4.23 -20.01 17.75
CA LEU A 325 3.79 -18.82 18.44
C LEU A 325 2.44 -19.12 19.08
N GLN A 326 2.31 -18.90 20.39
CA GLN A 326 1.05 -19.11 21.10
C GLN A 326 0.58 -17.78 21.70
N ILE A 327 -0.66 -17.41 21.40
CA ILE A 327 -1.35 -16.19 21.88
C ILE A 327 -2.59 -16.68 22.63
N GLY A 328 -2.55 -16.66 23.97
CA GLY A 328 -3.59 -17.30 24.77
C GLY A 328 -3.75 -18.78 24.42
N ASP A 329 -4.96 -19.20 24.04
CA ASP A 329 -5.25 -20.59 23.65
C ASP A 329 -5.00 -20.86 22.17
N ALA A 330 -4.78 -19.84 21.35
CA ALA A 330 -4.44 -20.01 19.93
C ALA A 330 -2.96 -20.31 19.77
N ARG A 331 -2.65 -21.43 19.10
CA ARG A 331 -1.29 -21.81 18.75
C ARG A 331 -1.12 -21.83 17.25
N ILE A 332 -0.16 -21.06 16.76
CA ILE A 332 0.20 -20.96 15.35
C ILE A 332 1.59 -21.60 15.15
N ARG A 333 1.69 -22.58 14.27
CA ARG A 333 2.95 -23.26 13.97
C ARG A 333 3.49 -22.82 12.61
N MET A 334 4.81 -22.93 12.45
CA MET A 334 5.53 -22.63 11.22
C MET A 334 5.21 -21.22 10.72
N VAL A 335 5.54 -20.20 11.53
CA VAL A 335 5.26 -18.79 11.24
C VAL A 335 6.46 -18.15 10.56
N PRO A 336 6.34 -17.77 9.26
CA PRO A 336 7.36 -16.97 8.60
C PRO A 336 7.46 -15.58 9.25
N CYS A 337 8.68 -15.06 9.43
CA CYS A 337 8.90 -13.79 10.10
C CYS A 337 10.09 -13.04 9.51
N PHE A 338 10.16 -11.74 9.78
CA PHE A 338 11.37 -10.95 9.58
C PHE A 338 12.19 -10.90 10.86
N VAL A 339 13.52 -11.00 10.70
CA VAL A 339 14.48 -10.82 11.79
C VAL A 339 15.26 -9.54 11.53
N ARG A 340 15.17 -8.56 12.47
CA ARG A 340 15.89 -7.30 12.33
C ARG A 340 16.30 -6.73 13.70
N PRO A 341 17.30 -5.85 13.77
CA PRO A 341 17.55 -5.07 14.99
C PRO A 341 16.35 -4.16 15.30
N PHE A 342 16.07 -3.94 16.58
CA PHE A 342 15.14 -2.91 17.02
C PHE A 342 15.92 -1.68 17.46
N HIS A 343 15.44 -0.50 17.09
CA HIS A 343 16.06 0.78 17.42
C HIS A 343 15.39 1.39 18.66
N GLY A 344 16.17 2.13 19.48
CA GLY A 344 15.65 2.81 20.67
C GLY A 344 15.39 1.93 21.90
N ASP A 345 15.64 0.61 21.83
CA ASP A 345 15.37 -0.31 22.94
C ASP A 345 16.40 -0.19 24.08
N HIS A 346 17.55 0.47 23.86
CA HIS A 346 18.60 0.57 24.86
C HIS A 346 18.21 1.45 26.06
N GLU A 347 17.29 2.37 25.87
CA GLU A 347 16.81 3.31 26.89
C GLU A 347 15.55 2.83 27.61
N ARG A 348 15.01 1.65 27.26
CA ARG A 348 13.77 1.11 27.82
C ARG A 348 14.01 0.20 29.02
N PRO A 349 13.08 0.17 30.00
CA PRO A 349 13.05 -0.86 31.02
C PRO A 349 13.04 -2.27 30.40
N VAL A 350 13.70 -3.23 31.04
CA VAL A 350 13.86 -4.60 30.48
C VAL A 350 12.52 -5.30 30.26
N ASP A 351 11.55 -5.02 31.11
CA ASP A 351 10.18 -5.54 31.08
C ASP A 351 9.28 -4.90 30.01
N GLU A 352 9.74 -3.83 29.35
CA GLU A 352 9.09 -3.18 28.20
C GLU A 352 9.85 -3.34 26.87
N LYS A 353 10.91 -4.15 26.85
CA LYS A 353 11.61 -4.48 25.60
C LYS A 353 10.83 -5.52 24.83
N ALA A 354 10.28 -5.11 23.69
CA ALA A 354 9.59 -6.03 22.80
C ALA A 354 10.56 -7.06 22.21
N ASP A 355 10.18 -8.33 22.27
CA ASP A 355 10.84 -9.41 21.55
C ASP A 355 10.48 -9.41 20.06
N GLY A 356 9.28 -8.93 19.74
CA GLY A 356 8.76 -8.91 18.38
C GLY A 356 7.48 -8.09 18.23
N PHE A 357 6.97 -8.12 16.99
CA PHE A 357 5.71 -7.51 16.58
C PHE A 357 4.83 -8.59 15.93
N ILE A 358 3.59 -8.73 16.38
CA ILE A 358 2.58 -9.58 15.76
C ILE A 358 1.99 -8.79 14.60
N GLY A 359 2.38 -9.14 13.39
CA GLY A 359 1.93 -8.48 12.17
C GLY A 359 0.67 -9.11 11.56
N LEU A 360 0.27 -8.52 10.44
CA LEU A 360 -0.95 -8.92 9.72
C LEU A 360 -0.88 -10.34 9.17
N SER A 361 0.31 -10.91 8.95
CA SER A 361 0.48 -12.31 8.58
C SER A 361 -0.11 -13.30 9.59
N ILE A 362 -0.23 -12.91 10.86
CA ILE A 362 -0.92 -13.67 11.90
C ILE A 362 -2.36 -13.19 12.08
N LEU A 363 -2.57 -11.88 12.21
CA LEU A 363 -3.87 -11.32 12.53
C LEU A 363 -4.91 -11.63 11.45
N SER A 364 -4.49 -11.79 10.18
CA SER A 364 -5.39 -12.10 9.07
C SER A 364 -6.00 -13.51 9.09
N HIS A 365 -5.50 -14.41 9.94
CA HIS A 365 -6.10 -15.73 10.13
C HIS A 365 -7.30 -15.71 11.10
N PHE A 366 -7.62 -14.56 11.67
CA PHE A 366 -8.66 -14.37 12.67
C PHE A 366 -9.55 -13.18 12.32
N LEU A 367 -10.79 -13.22 12.75
CA LEU A 367 -11.52 -11.98 13.02
C LEU A 367 -10.85 -11.38 14.26
N THR A 368 -10.08 -10.32 14.08
CA THR A 368 -9.26 -9.72 15.13
C THR A 368 -9.97 -8.51 15.73
N GLN A 369 -10.12 -8.48 17.04
CA GLN A 369 -10.62 -7.31 17.77
C GLN A 369 -9.56 -6.78 18.73
N LEU A 370 -9.29 -5.48 18.66
CA LEU A 370 -8.52 -4.74 19.68
C LEU A 370 -9.48 -3.83 20.43
N ASP A 371 -9.64 -4.11 21.71
CA ASP A 371 -10.43 -3.30 22.64
C ASP A 371 -9.48 -2.54 23.56
N TYR A 372 -9.28 -1.25 23.30
CA TYR A 372 -8.36 -0.44 24.07
C TYR A 372 -8.95 -0.02 25.43
N LYS A 373 -10.29 0.00 25.57
CA LYS A 373 -10.95 0.30 26.84
C LYS A 373 -10.73 -0.82 27.85
N ASP A 374 -10.98 -2.06 27.39
CA ASP A 374 -10.84 -3.25 28.25
C ASP A 374 -9.43 -3.85 28.18
N SER A 375 -8.54 -3.24 27.37
CA SER A 375 -7.17 -3.70 27.15
C SER A 375 -7.08 -5.19 26.80
N ARG A 376 -7.88 -5.62 25.81
CA ARG A 376 -7.96 -7.02 25.37
C ARG A 376 -7.84 -7.14 23.85
N ILE A 377 -7.11 -8.16 23.43
CA ILE A 377 -7.18 -8.65 22.04
C ILE A 377 -8.00 -9.94 22.03
N ARG A 378 -9.00 -10.00 21.12
CA ARG A 378 -9.77 -11.19 20.81
C ARG A 378 -9.43 -11.66 19.42
N LEU A 379 -9.09 -12.93 19.29
CA LEU A 379 -8.81 -13.64 18.05
C LEU A 379 -9.87 -14.72 17.87
N ASP A 380 -10.67 -14.62 16.80
CA ASP A 380 -11.84 -15.48 16.58
C ASP A 380 -11.73 -16.15 15.20
N ARG A 381 -11.77 -17.48 15.16
CA ARG A 381 -11.81 -18.32 13.96
C ARG A 381 -13.18 -18.94 13.71
N SER A 382 -14.14 -18.69 14.60
CA SER A 382 -15.50 -19.17 14.41
C SER A 382 -16.13 -18.47 13.20
N ASP A 383 -17.12 -19.10 12.57
CA ASP A 383 -17.86 -18.51 11.45
C ASP A 383 -18.78 -17.34 11.84
N ASN A 384 -18.67 -16.85 13.08
CA ASN A 384 -19.39 -15.66 13.58
C ASN A 384 -18.84 -14.38 12.96
N ARG A 385 -19.05 -14.24 11.67
CA ARG A 385 -18.63 -13.07 10.90
C ARG A 385 -19.57 -11.91 11.15
N PHE A 386 -19.03 -10.70 11.17
CA PHE A 386 -19.85 -9.49 11.14
C PHE A 386 -20.84 -9.57 9.99
N SER A 387 -22.14 -9.45 10.27
CA SER A 387 -23.14 -9.33 9.21
C SER A 387 -23.09 -7.90 8.65
N PRO A 388 -22.70 -7.68 7.38
CA PRO A 388 -22.63 -6.33 6.83
C PRO A 388 -23.99 -5.69 6.60
N MET A 389 -25.10 -6.45 6.77
CA MET A 389 -26.45 -5.96 6.47
C MET A 389 -27.06 -5.08 7.55
N ALA A 390 -26.59 -5.13 8.79
CA ALA A 390 -27.00 -4.21 9.86
C ALA A 390 -25.89 -4.12 10.92
N PRO A 391 -24.97 -3.16 10.83
CA PRO A 391 -24.00 -2.94 11.91
C PRO A 391 -24.77 -2.56 13.18
N PRO A 392 -24.32 -2.98 14.37
CA PRO A 392 -24.87 -2.47 15.64
C PRO A 392 -24.83 -0.94 15.66
N THR A 393 -25.78 -0.32 16.35
CA THR A 393 -25.82 1.14 16.50
C THR A 393 -24.46 1.64 17.06
N GLY A 394 -23.89 2.67 16.44
CA GLY A 394 -22.60 3.26 16.86
C GLY A 394 -21.36 2.52 16.34
N VAL A 395 -21.51 1.59 15.41
CA VAL A 395 -20.40 0.92 14.73
C VAL A 395 -20.28 1.43 13.29
N ALA A 396 -19.15 2.01 12.94
CA ALA A 396 -18.84 2.38 11.55
C ALA A 396 -18.14 1.22 10.84
N LEU A 397 -18.67 0.82 9.68
CA LEU A 397 -18.04 -0.16 8.80
C LEU A 397 -17.26 0.55 7.71
N ILE A 398 -15.97 0.25 7.60
CA ILE A 398 -15.02 0.92 6.74
C ILE A 398 -14.40 -0.12 5.82
N PRO A 399 -14.62 -0.05 4.51
CA PRO A 399 -13.87 -0.89 3.57
C PRO A 399 -12.41 -0.48 3.58
N PHE A 400 -11.52 -1.47 3.54
CA PHE A 400 -10.08 -1.23 3.42
C PHE A 400 -9.49 -1.94 2.21
N ARG A 401 -8.34 -1.46 1.79
CA ARG A 401 -7.47 -2.14 0.83
C ARG A 401 -6.16 -2.51 1.51
N THR A 402 -5.46 -3.46 0.96
CA THR A 402 -4.10 -3.75 1.41
C THR A 402 -3.09 -3.15 0.45
N THR A 403 -1.99 -2.59 0.98
CA THR A 403 -0.85 -2.19 0.15
C THR A 403 -0.16 -3.42 -0.46
N GLN A 404 0.79 -3.21 -1.34
CA GLN A 404 1.65 -4.28 -1.88
C GLN A 404 2.31 -5.14 -0.80
N ASN A 405 2.65 -4.53 0.34
CA ASN A 405 3.27 -5.20 1.49
C ASN A 405 2.23 -5.74 2.49
N GLY A 406 0.94 -5.67 2.14
CA GLY A 406 -0.15 -6.21 2.94
C GLY A 406 -0.61 -5.31 4.10
N LEU A 407 -0.18 -4.05 4.18
CA LEU A 407 -0.65 -3.10 5.20
C LEU A 407 -2.08 -2.66 4.91
N ILE A 408 -2.87 -2.47 5.95
CA ILE A 408 -4.25 -1.99 5.84
C ILE A 408 -4.21 -0.50 5.46
N SER A 409 -4.89 -0.14 4.38
CA SER A 409 -5.04 1.24 3.90
C SER A 409 -6.53 1.60 3.84
N VAL A 410 -6.87 2.74 4.43
CA VAL A 410 -8.23 3.29 4.49
C VAL A 410 -8.28 4.68 3.88
N GLU A 411 -9.42 5.04 3.30
CA GLU A 411 -9.65 6.40 2.82
C GLU A 411 -9.97 7.31 4.02
N THR A 412 -9.20 8.39 4.14
CA THR A 412 -9.26 9.34 5.27
C THR A 412 -9.28 10.76 4.75
N GLU A 413 -9.98 11.65 5.44
CA GLU A 413 -9.98 13.09 5.18
C GLU A 413 -9.33 13.83 6.35
N PHE A 414 -8.38 14.73 6.05
CA PHE A 414 -7.78 15.67 7.00
C PHE A 414 -8.16 17.10 6.61
N ASP A 415 -8.91 17.78 7.47
CA ASP A 415 -9.31 19.19 7.35
C ASP A 415 -9.83 19.63 5.97
N GLY A 416 -10.28 18.70 5.16
CA GLY A 416 -10.73 18.98 3.80
C GLY A 416 -11.61 17.88 3.22
N ASN A 417 -11.99 18.08 1.96
CA ASN A 417 -12.85 17.15 1.23
C ASN A 417 -12.08 16.16 0.33
N GLN A 418 -10.75 16.10 0.46
CA GLN A 418 -9.93 15.16 -0.30
C GLN A 418 -9.75 13.85 0.45
N HIS A 419 -10.11 12.76 -0.20
CA HIS A 419 -9.81 11.43 0.29
C HIS A 419 -8.33 11.11 0.05
N LEU A 420 -7.65 10.71 1.12
CA LEU A 420 -6.27 10.25 1.12
C LEU A 420 -6.22 8.80 1.57
N ASN A 421 -5.32 8.02 0.97
CA ASN A 421 -5.07 6.67 1.46
C ASN A 421 -4.11 6.74 2.65
N VAL A 422 -4.50 6.16 3.76
CA VAL A 422 -3.77 6.22 5.03
C VAL A 422 -3.65 4.82 5.64
N ILE A 423 -2.46 4.47 6.10
CA ILE A 423 -2.19 3.18 6.76
C ILE A 423 -2.79 3.18 8.16
N LEU A 424 -3.44 2.08 8.55
CA LEU A 424 -3.91 1.84 9.91
C LEU A 424 -2.84 1.09 10.71
N ASP A 425 -2.29 1.71 11.77
CA ASP A 425 -1.11 1.19 12.46
C ASP A 425 -1.24 1.25 13.99
N SER A 426 -1.56 0.11 14.61
CA SER A 426 -1.60 -0.03 16.08
C SER A 426 -0.20 -0.05 16.72
N GLY A 427 0.84 -0.30 15.93
CA GLY A 427 2.25 -0.23 16.36
C GLY A 427 2.85 1.18 16.33
N ALA A 428 2.15 2.14 15.71
CA ALA A 428 2.52 3.56 15.76
C ALA A 428 1.85 4.24 16.97
N SER A 429 2.62 4.97 17.75
CA SER A 429 2.10 5.70 18.93
C SER A 429 1.24 6.90 18.52
N SER A 430 1.57 7.53 17.41
CA SER A 430 0.99 8.79 16.94
C SER A 430 0.62 8.73 15.47
N THR A 431 -0.38 9.50 15.10
CA THR A 431 -0.77 9.72 13.71
C THR A 431 0.31 10.50 12.96
N VAL A 432 0.51 10.17 11.70
CA VAL A 432 1.50 10.77 10.80
C VAL A 432 0.81 11.24 9.53
N ILE A 433 1.20 12.40 9.00
CA ILE A 433 0.78 12.89 7.70
C ILE A 433 2.03 13.09 6.84
N SER A 434 1.97 12.72 5.56
CA SER A 434 3.10 12.92 4.66
C SER A 434 3.32 14.41 4.38
N ALA A 435 4.58 14.82 4.27
CA ALA A 435 4.93 16.21 3.92
C ALA A 435 4.29 16.65 2.59
N ALA A 436 4.17 15.72 1.62
CA ALA A 436 3.48 15.95 0.36
C ALA A 436 1.98 16.24 0.56
N ALA A 437 1.30 15.49 1.45
CA ALA A 437 -0.11 15.72 1.77
C ALA A 437 -0.33 17.04 2.52
N VAL A 438 0.58 17.43 3.44
CA VAL A 438 0.53 18.74 4.12
C VAL A 438 0.56 19.88 3.11
N GLY A 439 1.44 19.81 2.09
CA GLY A 439 1.49 20.79 1.01
C GLY A 439 0.22 20.80 0.16
N ARG A 440 -0.24 19.63 -0.29
CA ARG A 440 -1.43 19.47 -1.14
C ARG A 440 -2.72 19.94 -0.48
N LEU A 441 -2.86 19.75 0.82
CA LEU A 441 -4.02 20.17 1.62
C LEU A 441 -3.90 21.60 2.16
N ASN A 442 -2.79 22.31 1.88
CA ASN A 442 -2.50 23.65 2.41
C ASN A 442 -2.54 23.71 3.96
N LEU A 443 -1.99 22.68 4.64
CA LEU A 443 -1.98 22.60 6.11
C LEU A 443 -0.73 23.23 6.74
N MET A 444 0.11 23.94 5.98
CA MET A 444 1.36 24.54 6.47
C MET A 444 1.15 25.49 7.64
N ASP A 445 0.03 26.23 7.66
CA ASP A 445 -0.31 27.16 8.74
C ASP A 445 -0.70 26.47 10.05
N GLN A 446 -0.94 25.15 10.00
CA GLN A 446 -1.30 24.34 11.16
C GLN A 446 -0.08 23.69 11.81
N ILE A 447 1.12 23.89 11.26
CA ILE A 447 2.38 23.42 11.87
C ILE A 447 2.58 24.14 13.19
N ILE A 448 2.81 23.37 14.26
CA ILE A 448 3.01 23.89 15.62
C ILE A 448 4.43 24.41 15.73
N LYS A 449 4.59 25.73 15.69
CA LYS A 449 5.90 26.40 15.72
C LYS A 449 6.67 26.04 17.00
N GLY A 450 7.95 25.70 16.84
CA GLY A 450 8.85 25.44 17.96
C GLY A 450 8.63 24.09 18.67
N GLN A 451 7.70 23.25 18.17
CA GLN A 451 7.51 21.89 18.68
C GLN A 451 7.97 20.87 17.65
N THR A 452 8.90 20.02 18.05
CA THR A 452 9.39 18.90 17.27
C THR A 452 9.41 17.64 18.14
N ALA A 453 9.47 16.47 17.49
CA ALA A 453 9.62 15.19 18.14
C ALA A 453 10.72 14.36 17.45
N ASN A 454 11.31 13.43 18.20
CA ASN A 454 12.14 12.39 17.61
C ASN A 454 11.26 11.15 17.39
N VAL A 455 11.33 10.59 16.17
CA VAL A 455 10.53 9.45 15.76
C VAL A 455 11.44 8.26 15.53
N THR A 456 11.24 7.21 16.30
CA THR A 456 11.92 5.93 16.11
C THR A 456 11.06 5.03 15.24
N GLY A 457 11.57 4.66 14.07
CA GLY A 457 10.91 3.77 13.13
C GLY A 457 11.70 2.49 12.86
N ALA A 458 11.24 1.73 11.86
CA ALA A 458 11.83 0.44 11.50
C ALA A 458 13.26 0.55 10.96
N ALA A 459 13.61 1.66 10.31
CA ALA A 459 14.93 1.89 9.69
C ALA A 459 15.87 2.75 10.57
N GLY A 460 15.40 3.31 11.68
CA GLY A 460 16.22 4.14 12.56
C GLY A 460 15.45 5.26 13.24
N VAL A 461 16.15 6.35 13.56
CA VAL A 461 15.58 7.54 14.20
C VAL A 461 15.56 8.69 13.21
N THR A 462 14.44 9.44 13.17
CA THR A 462 14.33 10.74 12.53
C THR A 462 14.18 11.80 13.61
N GLU A 463 15.08 12.74 13.63
CA GLU A 463 15.10 13.82 14.63
C GLU A 463 14.37 15.07 14.12
N ASN A 464 13.93 15.91 15.06
CA ASN A 464 13.34 17.23 14.79
C ASN A 464 12.10 17.17 13.85
N VAL A 465 11.33 16.12 13.94
CA VAL A 465 10.10 15.94 13.16
C VAL A 465 9.07 16.99 13.57
N GLN A 466 8.58 17.74 12.60
CA GLN A 466 7.56 18.78 12.82
C GLN A 466 6.24 18.15 13.25
N MET A 467 5.50 18.88 14.07
CA MET A 467 4.15 18.53 14.51
C MET A 467 3.13 19.48 13.90
N LEU A 468 1.98 18.94 13.59
CA LEU A 468 0.89 19.68 12.99
C LEU A 468 -0.40 19.39 13.76
N PHE A 469 -1.30 20.37 13.79
CA PHE A 469 -2.59 20.27 14.46
C PHE A 469 -3.70 20.04 13.42
N VAL A 470 -4.24 18.82 13.37
CA VAL A 470 -5.37 18.45 12.50
C VAL A 470 -6.67 18.78 13.22
N ARG A 471 -7.46 19.70 12.69
CA ARG A 471 -8.74 20.09 13.30
C ARG A 471 -9.77 18.98 13.20
N LYS A 472 -9.81 18.29 12.04
CA LYS A 472 -10.75 17.20 11.76
C LYS A 472 -10.03 16.07 11.01
N CYS A 473 -10.11 14.87 11.55
CA CYS A 473 -9.72 13.64 10.88
C CYS A 473 -10.96 12.77 10.75
N ARG A 474 -11.35 12.43 9.51
CA ARG A 474 -12.55 11.66 9.23
C ARG A 474 -12.22 10.38 8.44
N VAL A 475 -12.74 9.25 8.92
CA VAL A 475 -12.68 7.95 8.26
C VAL A 475 -14.11 7.43 8.13
N ALA A 476 -14.66 7.39 6.95
CA ALA A 476 -16.08 7.13 6.71
C ALA A 476 -16.97 8.02 7.59
N ASP A 477 -17.80 7.44 8.45
CA ASP A 477 -18.72 8.16 9.35
C ASP A 477 -18.07 8.51 10.71
N VAL A 478 -16.81 8.09 10.94
CA VAL A 478 -16.09 8.38 12.19
C VAL A 478 -15.27 9.65 12.04
N GLN A 479 -15.44 10.58 12.96
CA GLN A 479 -14.67 11.83 13.03
C GLN A 479 -14.00 12.00 14.37
N GLN A 480 -12.71 12.33 14.34
CA GLN A 480 -11.96 12.79 15.51
C GLN A 480 -11.50 14.23 15.28
N ASN A 481 -11.68 15.07 16.29
CA ASN A 481 -11.25 16.46 16.23
C ASN A 481 -9.97 16.66 17.04
N ASN A 482 -9.22 17.72 16.68
CA ASN A 482 -8.07 18.18 17.45
C ASN A 482 -6.96 17.13 17.61
N LEU A 483 -6.62 16.45 16.52
CA LEU A 483 -5.57 15.43 16.49
C LEU A 483 -4.20 16.09 16.25
N ARG A 484 -3.20 15.72 17.03
CA ARG A 484 -1.81 16.09 16.77
C ARG A 484 -1.17 15.04 15.87
N ALA A 485 -0.60 15.45 14.76
CA ALA A 485 0.06 14.57 13.82
C ALA A 485 1.52 14.97 13.60
N LEU A 486 2.34 13.99 13.29
CA LEU A 486 3.74 14.17 12.90
C LEU A 486 3.83 14.33 11.39
N VAL A 487 4.79 15.13 10.91
CA VAL A 487 5.02 15.32 9.47
C VAL A 487 6.25 14.54 9.06
N LEU A 488 6.09 13.53 8.20
CA LEU A 488 7.20 12.70 7.73
C LEU A 488 7.22 12.60 6.21
N ASP A 489 8.38 12.28 5.64
CA ASP A 489 8.50 11.89 4.24
C ASP A 489 8.06 10.44 4.04
N PHE A 490 7.18 10.22 3.07
CA PHE A 490 6.66 8.90 2.68
C PHE A 490 7.32 8.33 1.43
N GLY A 491 8.36 8.98 0.90
CA GLY A 491 9.03 8.53 -0.32
C GLY A 491 9.41 7.05 -0.27
N ALA A 492 10.15 6.64 0.77
CA ALA A 492 10.57 5.24 0.95
C ALA A 492 9.38 4.27 1.12
N ILE A 493 8.33 4.68 1.84
CA ILE A 493 7.11 3.86 2.02
C ILE A 493 6.41 3.66 0.68
N ASN A 494 6.25 4.74 -0.10
CA ASN A 494 5.53 4.72 -1.36
C ASN A 494 6.25 3.96 -2.47
N GLU A 495 7.59 3.79 -2.41
CA GLU A 495 8.33 2.91 -3.32
C GLU A 495 7.78 1.47 -3.36
N THR A 496 7.18 1.00 -2.26
CA THR A 496 6.73 -0.40 -2.13
C THR A 496 5.28 -0.56 -1.67
N ALA A 497 4.55 0.54 -1.53
CA ALA A 497 3.13 0.48 -1.17
C ALA A 497 2.23 0.05 -2.32
N GLY A 498 2.65 0.34 -3.57
CA GLY A 498 1.92 0.04 -4.79
C GLY A 498 0.99 1.17 -5.24
N PHE A 499 0.50 1.96 -4.31
CA PHE A 499 -0.24 3.21 -4.54
C PHE A 499 0.06 4.20 -3.41
N GLU A 500 -0.11 5.49 -3.68
CA GLU A 500 0.26 6.56 -2.76
C GLU A 500 -0.42 6.39 -1.39
N GLN A 501 0.40 6.41 -0.34
CA GLN A 501 0.00 6.52 1.05
C GLN A 501 0.34 7.93 1.54
N SER A 502 -0.61 8.59 2.14
CA SER A 502 -0.49 9.98 2.57
C SER A 502 -0.38 10.15 4.08
N GLY A 503 -0.41 9.07 4.85
CA GLY A 503 -0.29 9.10 6.30
C GLY A 503 -0.43 7.75 6.98
N ILE A 504 -0.40 7.81 8.31
CA ILE A 504 -0.67 6.70 9.24
C ILE A 504 -1.68 7.17 10.27
N LEU A 505 -2.72 6.41 10.51
CA LEU A 505 -3.57 6.53 11.71
C LEU A 505 -2.97 5.68 12.82
N GLY A 506 -2.39 6.33 13.82
CA GLY A 506 -1.71 5.70 14.93
C GLY A 506 -2.60 5.43 16.15
N GLY A 507 -1.97 5.02 17.25
CA GLY A 507 -2.65 4.71 18.49
C GLY A 507 -3.40 5.89 19.12
N ASP A 508 -2.98 7.14 18.87
CA ASP A 508 -3.69 8.34 19.30
C ASP A 508 -5.08 8.47 18.68
N PHE A 509 -5.27 7.97 17.46
CA PHE A 509 -6.57 7.81 16.83
C PHE A 509 -7.26 6.53 17.31
N LEU A 510 -6.59 5.37 17.20
CA LEU A 510 -7.19 4.04 17.37
C LEU A 510 -7.68 3.76 18.77
N ARG A 511 -7.02 4.29 19.82
CA ARG A 511 -7.36 4.05 21.23
C ARG A 511 -8.75 4.56 21.65
N ASN A 512 -9.39 5.39 20.83
CA ASN A 512 -10.75 5.85 21.10
C ASN A 512 -11.82 4.82 20.70
N TYR A 513 -11.41 3.72 20.07
CA TYR A 513 -12.33 2.76 19.46
C TYR A 513 -12.00 1.33 19.86
N LYS A 514 -13.02 0.49 19.87
CA LYS A 514 -12.88 -0.95 19.69
C LYS A 514 -12.75 -1.21 18.19
N LEU A 515 -11.57 -1.66 17.79
CA LEU A 515 -11.24 -1.97 16.41
C LEU A 515 -11.52 -3.45 16.14
N THR A 516 -12.31 -3.75 15.09
CA THR A 516 -12.47 -5.11 14.57
C THR A 516 -11.99 -5.16 13.12
N ILE A 517 -11.19 -6.17 12.76
CA ILE A 517 -10.61 -6.35 11.43
C ILE A 517 -11.10 -7.68 10.86
N ASP A 518 -11.85 -7.61 9.75
CA ASP A 518 -12.28 -8.77 8.96
C ASP A 518 -11.55 -8.78 7.60
N PHE A 519 -10.46 -9.53 7.53
CA PHE A 519 -9.69 -9.68 6.29
C PHE A 519 -10.43 -10.45 5.21
N SER A 520 -11.34 -11.34 5.58
CA SER A 520 -12.09 -12.15 4.60
C SER A 520 -13.03 -11.31 3.75
N ARG A 521 -13.42 -10.14 4.25
CA ARG A 521 -14.31 -9.17 3.59
C ARG A 521 -13.64 -7.84 3.29
N SER A 522 -12.41 -7.64 3.75
CA SER A 522 -11.70 -6.36 3.70
C SER A 522 -12.50 -5.23 4.35
N ILE A 523 -13.02 -5.48 5.56
CA ILE A 523 -13.83 -4.52 6.33
C ILE A 523 -13.21 -4.32 7.71
N LEU A 524 -13.11 -3.04 8.12
CA LEU A 524 -12.89 -2.63 9.50
C LEU A 524 -14.22 -2.23 10.13
N ALA A 525 -14.37 -2.51 11.42
CA ALA A 525 -15.41 -1.91 12.24
C ALA A 525 -14.77 -1.08 13.35
N LEU A 526 -15.14 0.19 13.43
CA LEU A 526 -14.76 1.09 14.52
C LEU A 526 -16.01 1.36 15.38
N GLN A 527 -15.94 0.97 16.64
CA GLN A 527 -16.96 1.25 17.63
C GLN A 527 -16.39 2.23 18.65
N LEU A 528 -16.97 3.42 18.75
CA LEU A 528 -16.56 4.40 19.74
C LEU A 528 -16.77 3.86 21.15
N HIS A 529 -15.80 3.99 22.03
CA HIS A 529 -16.00 3.70 23.44
C HIS A 529 -17.01 4.69 24.00
N THR A 530 -18.15 4.20 24.49
CA THR A 530 -19.08 5.03 25.29
C THR A 530 -18.33 5.59 26.49
N PRO A 531 -18.47 6.90 26.80
CA PRO A 531 -17.98 7.41 28.08
C PRO A 531 -18.55 6.52 29.18
N ALA A 532 -17.72 6.10 30.13
CA ALA A 532 -18.26 5.48 31.32
C ALA A 532 -19.26 6.48 31.92
N ASP A 533 -20.50 6.04 32.17
CA ASP A 533 -21.43 6.84 32.94
C ASP A 533 -20.70 7.18 34.25
N ASP A 534 -20.33 8.47 34.43
CA ASP A 534 -19.83 9.03 35.68
C ASP A 534 -20.97 9.04 36.71
N ASN A 535 -21.53 7.85 36.99
CA ASN A 535 -22.47 7.60 38.05
C ASN A 535 -21.80 6.75 39.16
N HIS A 536 -20.76 7.29 39.78
CA HIS A 536 -20.43 6.97 41.16
C HIS A 536 -20.10 8.27 41.87
N GLN A 537 -21.18 8.81 42.49
CA GLN A 537 -21.07 9.72 43.64
C GLN A 537 -20.39 9.07 44.83
#